data_d64ca9b1c13ae91a9361f39e3eae4bc9
#
_entry.id   d64ca9b1c13ae91a9361f39e3eae4bc9
#
_cell.length_a   1.000
_cell.length_b   1.000
_cell.length_c   1.000
_cell.angle_alpha   90.00
_cell.angle_beta   90.00
_cell.angle_gamma   90.00
#
_symmetry.space_group_name_H-M   'P 1'
#
loop_
_entity.id
_entity.type
_entity.pdbx_description
1 polymer ?
#
loop_
_entity_poly.entity_id
_entity_poly.type
_entity_poly.pdbx_seq_one_letter_code
_entity_poly.pdbx_strand_id
1 'polypeptide(L)'
;MTAAAAALSSAVGSPSANAAPCPNVEVVFARGTMEPPGVGETGQGFVDALNARLGTPVGVYPVNYPASLDFPTAVDGVIDEGNHVASMAANCPNTKMVLGGYSQGAAVTGYVTSDRIPDGYTPPEAITGPMAPGVASHVAAVALFGTPS
;
A
#
# COMPACT_ATOMS: atom_id res chain seq x y z
N MET A 1 -32.62 37.83 18.35
CA MET A 1 -31.99 38.15 17.53
C MET A 1 -30.74 37.61 17.30
N THR A 2 -30.06 37.28 17.50
CA THR A 2 -28.82 37.04 17.30
C THR A 2 -28.37 35.68 17.22
N ALA A 3 -29.12 34.77 17.30
CA ALA A 3 -28.70 33.42 17.34
C ALA A 3 -28.13 32.89 16.06
N ALA A 4 -28.17 33.61 15.08
CA ALA A 4 -27.80 33.11 13.81
C ALA A 4 -26.35 32.67 13.68
N ALA A 5 -25.55 33.21 14.51
CA ALA A 5 -24.14 32.97 14.33
C ALA A 5 -23.73 31.55 14.52
N ALA A 6 -24.45 30.85 15.29
CA ALA A 6 -23.99 29.53 15.66
C ALA A 6 -23.90 28.58 14.50
N ALA A 7 -24.69 28.77 13.53
CA ALA A 7 -24.74 27.81 12.46
C ALA A 7 -23.46 27.71 11.67
N LEU A 8 -22.71 28.78 11.70
CA LEU A 8 -21.55 28.79 10.88
C LEU A 8 -20.50 27.83 11.25
N SER A 9 -20.29 27.70 12.52
CA SER A 9 -19.16 26.90 12.94
C SER A 9 -19.32 25.46 12.59
N SER A 10 -20.50 24.96 12.55
CA SER A 10 -20.67 23.57 12.27
C SER A 10 -20.27 23.22 10.85
N ALA A 11 -20.46 24.12 9.94
CA ALA A 11 -20.12 23.84 8.57
C ALA A 11 -18.62 23.67 8.38
N VAL A 12 -17.86 24.33 9.17
CA VAL A 12 -16.42 24.32 9.01
C VAL A 12 -15.82 22.97 9.33
N GLY A 13 -16.31 22.31 10.30
CA GLY A 13 -15.73 21.03 10.70
C GLY A 13 -16.12 19.87 9.82
N SER A 14 -17.14 20.04 9.00
CA SER A 14 -17.67 18.93 8.24
C SER A 14 -16.71 18.27 7.28
N PRO A 15 -15.95 18.98 6.49
CA PRO A 15 -15.08 18.32 5.52
C PRO A 15 -14.06 17.39 6.13
N SER A 16 -13.50 17.79 7.25
CA SER A 16 -12.48 16.96 7.85
C SER A 16 -13.05 15.76 8.59
N ALA A 17 -14.31 15.79 8.94
CA ALA A 17 -14.91 14.69 9.68
C ALA A 17 -14.97 13.39 8.88
N ASN A 18 -14.91 13.48 7.54
CA ASN A 18 -14.98 12.31 6.69
C ASN A 18 -13.63 11.71 6.35
N ALA A 19 -12.57 12.39 6.68
CA ALA A 19 -11.23 11.90 6.38
C ALA A 19 -10.81 10.88 7.44
N ALA A 20 -10.40 9.72 7.00
CA ALA A 20 -9.84 8.73 7.91
C ALA A 20 -8.50 9.23 8.44
N PRO A 21 -8.22 9.04 9.73
CA PRO A 21 -6.91 9.40 10.26
C PRO A 21 -5.81 8.52 9.68
N CYS A 22 -4.62 9.07 9.56
CA CYS A 22 -3.47 8.31 9.12
C CYS A 22 -3.08 7.29 10.20
N PRO A 23 -2.88 6.02 9.86
CA PRO A 23 -2.41 5.04 10.84
C PRO A 23 -0.94 5.28 11.17
N ASN A 24 -0.50 4.82 12.34
CA ASN A 24 0.92 4.87 12.68
C ASN A 24 1.73 3.93 11.79
N VAL A 25 1.18 2.76 11.52
CA VAL A 25 1.79 1.75 10.65
C VAL A 25 0.73 1.26 9.68
N GLU A 26 1.09 1.15 8.41
CA GLU A 26 0.23 0.56 7.39
C GLU A 26 0.94 -0.62 6.75
N VAL A 27 0.23 -1.74 6.62
CA VAL A 27 0.69 -2.89 5.83
C VAL A 27 0.06 -2.77 4.44
N VAL A 28 0.90 -2.74 3.43
CA VAL A 28 0.50 -2.78 2.01
C VAL A 28 0.88 -4.16 1.50
N PHE A 29 -0.09 -4.98 1.13
CA PHE A 29 0.21 -6.39 0.85
C PHE A 29 -0.42 -6.87 -0.46
N ALA A 30 0.37 -7.51 -1.29
CA ALA A 30 -0.05 -8.09 -2.55
C ALA A 30 -0.26 -9.61 -2.39
N ARG A 31 -1.48 -10.06 -2.63
CA ARG A 31 -1.85 -11.47 -2.49
C ARG A 31 -1.23 -12.35 -3.57
N GLY A 32 -1.27 -13.64 -3.36
CA GLY A 32 -0.77 -14.62 -4.33
C GLY A 32 -1.77 -14.96 -5.42
N THR A 33 -1.29 -15.73 -6.40
CA THR A 33 -2.07 -16.13 -7.56
C THR A 33 -3.36 -16.83 -7.16
N MET A 34 -4.45 -16.39 -7.76
CA MET A 34 -5.79 -16.96 -7.57
C MET A 34 -6.41 -16.76 -6.19
N GLU A 35 -5.74 -16.03 -5.30
CA GLU A 35 -6.39 -15.66 -4.06
C GLU A 35 -7.45 -14.58 -4.34
N PRO A 36 -8.58 -14.61 -3.63
CA PRO A 36 -9.61 -13.58 -3.83
C PRO A 36 -9.13 -12.20 -3.39
N PRO A 37 -9.78 -11.13 -3.85
CA PRO A 37 -9.41 -9.77 -3.45
C PRO A 37 -9.25 -9.62 -1.95
N GLY A 38 -8.22 -8.89 -1.54
CA GLY A 38 -7.81 -8.75 -0.16
C GLY A 38 -6.33 -8.96 -0.03
N VAL A 39 -5.84 -9.22 1.17
CA VAL A 39 -4.41 -9.46 1.40
C VAL A 39 -4.03 -10.94 1.28
N GLY A 40 -5.01 -11.82 1.14
CA GLY A 40 -4.79 -13.26 1.09
C GLY A 40 -4.50 -13.87 2.45
N GLU A 41 -4.35 -15.19 2.47
CA GLU A 41 -4.14 -15.91 3.73
C GLU A 41 -2.79 -15.57 4.37
N THR A 42 -1.73 -15.55 3.58
CA THR A 42 -0.41 -15.19 4.09
C THR A 42 -0.38 -13.72 4.56
N GLY A 43 -1.01 -12.82 3.81
CA GLY A 43 -1.09 -11.43 4.20
C GLY A 43 -1.85 -11.23 5.50
N GLN A 44 -2.96 -11.96 5.67
CA GLN A 44 -3.72 -11.86 6.91
C GLN A 44 -2.93 -12.38 8.10
N GLY A 45 -2.21 -13.47 7.93
CA GLY A 45 -1.34 -13.98 8.99
C GLY A 45 -0.25 -12.99 9.37
N PHE A 46 0.31 -12.31 8.38
CA PHE A 46 1.32 -11.28 8.63
C PHE A 46 0.72 -10.09 9.40
N VAL A 47 -0.44 -9.61 8.99
CA VAL A 47 -1.14 -8.52 9.68
C VAL A 47 -1.44 -8.89 11.12
N ASP A 48 -1.95 -10.09 11.35
CA ASP A 48 -2.29 -10.56 12.69
C ASP A 48 -1.06 -10.61 13.60
N ALA A 49 0.05 -11.12 13.07
CA ALA A 49 1.30 -11.20 13.83
C ALA A 49 1.83 -9.81 14.17
N LEU A 50 1.74 -8.89 13.22
CA LEU A 50 2.22 -7.53 13.44
C LEU A 50 1.35 -6.80 14.46
N ASN A 51 0.03 -6.95 14.38
CA ASN A 51 -0.89 -6.39 15.38
C ASN A 51 -0.57 -6.90 16.79
N ALA A 52 -0.29 -8.18 16.92
CA ALA A 52 0.04 -8.76 18.20
C ALA A 52 1.34 -8.19 18.78
N ARG A 53 2.33 -7.95 17.91
CA ARG A 53 3.61 -7.40 18.36
C ARG A 53 3.54 -5.92 18.71
N LEU A 54 2.78 -5.15 17.93
CA LEU A 54 2.71 -3.71 18.15
C LEU A 54 1.71 -3.33 19.24
N GLY A 55 0.76 -4.21 19.55
CA GLY A 55 -0.26 -3.93 20.56
C GLY A 55 -1.35 -2.97 20.09
N THR A 56 -1.31 -2.53 18.84
CA THR A 56 -2.33 -1.66 18.24
C THR A 56 -2.61 -2.13 16.81
N PRO A 57 -3.83 -1.94 16.32
CA PRO A 57 -4.14 -2.33 14.96
C PRO A 57 -3.36 -1.50 13.94
N VAL A 58 -2.84 -2.16 12.91
CA VAL A 58 -2.24 -1.48 11.76
C VAL A 58 -3.31 -1.16 10.74
N GLY A 59 -3.06 -0.13 9.91
CA GLY A 59 -3.82 0.05 8.68
C GLY A 59 -3.45 -1.05 7.70
N VAL A 60 -4.37 -1.40 6.81
CA VAL A 60 -4.15 -2.45 5.82
C VAL A 60 -4.61 -1.97 4.47
N TYR A 61 -3.74 -2.08 3.49
CA TYR A 61 -4.08 -1.80 2.10
C TYR A 61 -3.79 -3.04 1.26
N PRO A 62 -4.83 -3.72 0.76
CA PRO A 62 -4.66 -4.83 -0.18
C PRO A 62 -4.34 -4.27 -1.56
N VAL A 63 -3.23 -4.67 -2.15
CA VAL A 63 -2.87 -4.24 -3.50
C VAL A 63 -3.95 -4.72 -4.47
N ASN A 64 -4.44 -3.81 -5.29
CA ASN A 64 -5.52 -4.08 -6.23
C ASN A 64 -4.93 -4.50 -7.58
N TYR A 65 -5.01 -5.78 -7.89
CA TYR A 65 -4.57 -6.33 -9.17
C TYR A 65 -5.22 -7.68 -9.40
N PRO A 66 -5.18 -8.23 -10.64
CA PRO A 66 -5.90 -9.46 -10.94
C PRO A 66 -5.43 -10.70 -10.18
N ALA A 67 -4.14 -10.81 -9.88
CA ALA A 67 -3.54 -12.00 -9.25
C ALA A 67 -3.96 -13.28 -9.99
N SER A 68 -3.93 -13.23 -11.31
CA SER A 68 -4.39 -14.33 -12.17
C SER A 68 -3.20 -15.14 -12.70
N LEU A 69 -3.50 -16.20 -13.43
CA LEU A 69 -2.48 -16.99 -14.11
C LEU A 69 -1.91 -16.25 -15.33
N ASP A 70 -2.54 -15.18 -15.76
CA ASP A 70 -1.99 -14.29 -16.80
C ASP A 70 -0.96 -13.37 -16.14
N PHE A 71 0.24 -13.91 -15.92
CA PHE A 71 1.28 -13.25 -15.13
C PHE A 71 1.69 -11.87 -15.65
N PRO A 72 1.70 -11.55 -16.94
CA PRO A 72 1.95 -10.17 -17.35
C PRO A 72 1.05 -9.13 -16.71
N THR A 73 -0.16 -9.50 -16.29
CA THR A 73 -1.07 -8.57 -15.62
C THR A 73 -0.62 -8.20 -14.21
N ALA A 74 0.43 -8.84 -13.68
CA ALA A 74 1.01 -8.45 -12.41
C ALA A 74 1.50 -7.00 -12.43
N VAL A 75 1.78 -6.44 -13.61
CA VAL A 75 2.17 -5.04 -13.74
C VAL A 75 1.10 -4.09 -13.18
N ASP A 76 -0.16 -4.50 -13.23
CA ASP A 76 -1.24 -3.70 -12.64
C ASP A 76 -1.04 -3.57 -11.13
N GLY A 77 -0.53 -4.61 -10.50
CA GLY A 77 -0.20 -4.58 -9.07
C GLY A 77 0.97 -3.66 -8.78
N VAL A 78 1.98 -3.65 -9.64
CA VAL A 78 3.12 -2.74 -9.49
C VAL A 78 2.65 -1.29 -9.55
N ILE A 79 1.79 -0.97 -10.50
CA ILE A 79 1.24 0.38 -10.66
C ILE A 79 0.39 0.76 -9.45
N ASP A 80 -0.50 -0.12 -9.04
CA ASP A 80 -1.38 0.14 -7.90
C ASP A 80 -0.60 0.34 -6.60
N GLU A 81 0.32 -0.57 -6.33
CA GLU A 81 1.12 -0.48 -5.11
C GLU A 81 2.00 0.76 -5.11
N GLY A 82 2.67 1.04 -6.22
CA GLY A 82 3.52 2.23 -6.34
C GLY A 82 2.73 3.51 -6.14
N ASN A 83 1.56 3.62 -6.74
CA ASN A 83 0.71 4.79 -6.59
C ASN A 83 0.21 4.95 -5.16
N HIS A 84 -0.18 3.85 -4.52
CA HIS A 84 -0.65 3.91 -3.14
C HIS A 84 0.46 4.37 -2.20
N VAL A 85 1.66 3.82 -2.33
CA VAL A 85 2.79 4.18 -1.48
C VAL A 85 3.15 5.65 -1.66
N ALA A 86 3.17 6.14 -2.90
CA ALA A 86 3.43 7.55 -3.17
C ALA A 86 2.35 8.45 -2.56
N SER A 87 1.08 8.05 -2.66
CA SER A 87 -0.03 8.79 -2.07
C SER A 87 0.07 8.85 -0.55
N MET A 88 0.42 7.75 0.09
CA MET A 88 0.59 7.71 1.54
C MET A 88 1.76 8.58 1.99
N ALA A 89 2.86 8.56 1.26
CA ALA A 89 4.01 9.40 1.59
C ALA A 89 3.63 10.88 1.56
N ALA A 90 2.77 11.27 0.61
CA ALA A 90 2.34 12.66 0.47
C ALA A 90 1.27 13.05 1.51
N ASN A 91 0.30 12.18 1.76
CA ASN A 91 -0.87 12.53 2.55
C ASN A 91 -0.78 12.08 4.01
N CYS A 92 0.04 11.08 4.29
CA CYS A 92 0.25 10.56 5.64
C CYS A 92 1.75 10.42 5.91
N PRO A 93 2.48 11.53 5.95
CA PRO A 93 3.95 11.48 5.98
C PRO A 93 4.54 10.85 7.24
N ASN A 94 3.76 10.72 8.30
CA ASN A 94 4.25 10.10 9.54
C ASN A 94 3.89 8.61 9.64
N THR A 95 3.13 8.08 8.69
CA THR A 95 2.82 6.66 8.66
C THR A 95 4.04 5.87 8.19
N LYS A 96 4.40 4.84 8.94
CA LYS A 96 5.44 3.90 8.53
C LYS A 96 4.79 2.79 7.73
N MET A 97 5.23 2.59 6.49
CA MET A 97 4.65 1.56 5.64
C MET A 97 5.49 0.29 5.66
N VAL A 98 4.81 -0.85 5.74
CA VAL A 98 5.42 -2.17 5.60
C VAL A 98 4.85 -2.78 4.34
N LEU A 99 5.70 -3.01 3.36
CA LEU A 99 5.27 -3.55 2.07
C LEU A 99 5.54 -5.04 2.04
N GLY A 100 4.59 -5.82 1.56
CA GLY A 100 4.76 -7.25 1.50
C GLY A 100 3.98 -7.91 0.37
N GLY A 101 4.26 -9.16 0.16
CA GLY A 101 3.57 -9.94 -0.85
C GLY A 101 3.85 -11.43 -0.72
N TYR A 102 2.95 -12.22 -1.30
CA TYR A 102 3.07 -13.67 -1.33
C TYR A 102 3.08 -14.17 -2.77
N SER A 103 4.06 -15.01 -3.13
CA SER A 103 4.17 -15.66 -4.43
C SER A 103 4.18 -14.62 -5.56
N GLN A 104 3.21 -14.59 -6.47
CA GLN A 104 3.13 -13.53 -7.49
C GLN A 104 3.13 -12.15 -6.84
N GLY A 105 2.42 -11.98 -5.72
CA GLY A 105 2.42 -10.73 -4.98
C GLY A 105 3.80 -10.35 -4.43
N ALA A 106 4.62 -11.34 -4.07
CA ALA A 106 5.99 -11.07 -3.67
C ALA A 106 6.81 -10.51 -4.83
N ALA A 107 6.57 -11.00 -6.04
CA ALA A 107 7.22 -10.46 -7.22
C ALA A 107 6.76 -9.01 -7.49
N VAL A 108 5.47 -8.73 -7.30
CA VAL A 108 4.94 -7.37 -7.43
C VAL A 108 5.65 -6.42 -6.47
N THR A 109 5.66 -6.75 -5.19
CA THR A 109 6.28 -5.91 -4.17
C THR A 109 7.79 -5.83 -4.35
N GLY A 110 8.43 -6.93 -4.76
CA GLY A 110 9.85 -6.93 -5.07
C GLY A 110 10.20 -5.97 -6.19
N TYR A 111 9.36 -5.90 -7.21
CA TYR A 111 9.56 -4.94 -8.30
C TYR A 111 9.42 -3.50 -7.80
N VAL A 112 8.37 -3.23 -7.04
CA VAL A 112 8.11 -1.88 -6.51
C VAL A 112 9.27 -1.37 -5.67
N THR A 113 9.91 -2.26 -4.92
CA THR A 113 10.98 -1.91 -4.00
C THR A 113 12.38 -2.07 -4.59
N SER A 114 12.48 -2.47 -5.85
CA SER A 114 13.77 -2.59 -6.53
C SER A 114 14.38 -1.21 -6.76
N ASP A 115 15.69 -1.15 -6.70
CA ASP A 115 16.42 0.10 -6.92
C ASP A 115 16.69 0.39 -8.39
N ARG A 116 16.24 -0.49 -9.28
CA ARG A 116 16.42 -0.32 -10.72
C ARG A 116 15.40 -1.15 -11.48
N ILE A 117 15.17 -0.77 -12.73
CA ILE A 117 14.39 -1.58 -13.66
C ILE A 117 15.25 -2.78 -14.07
N PRO A 118 14.70 -4.01 -14.05
CA PRO A 118 15.46 -5.18 -14.48
C PRO A 118 15.97 -5.05 -15.91
N ASP A 119 17.17 -5.54 -16.16
CA ASP A 119 17.76 -5.51 -17.48
C ASP A 119 16.90 -6.28 -18.49
N GLY A 120 16.76 -5.73 -19.67
CA GLY A 120 15.99 -6.38 -20.74
C GLY A 120 14.48 -6.24 -20.62
N TYR A 121 13.99 -5.56 -19.58
CA TYR A 121 12.55 -5.33 -19.42
C TYR A 121 12.22 -3.87 -19.69
N THR A 122 11.22 -3.65 -20.55
CA THR A 122 10.71 -2.31 -20.81
C THR A 122 9.36 -2.16 -20.11
N PRO A 123 9.29 -1.37 -19.04
CA PRO A 123 8.03 -1.20 -18.32
C PRO A 123 7.05 -0.31 -19.09
N PRO A 124 5.76 -0.41 -18.80
CA PRO A 124 4.79 0.54 -19.36
C PRO A 124 5.07 1.97 -18.88
N GLU A 125 4.51 2.94 -19.61
CA GLU A 125 4.74 4.35 -19.31
C GLU A 125 4.35 4.75 -17.89
N ALA A 126 3.37 4.07 -17.30
CA ALA A 126 2.94 4.35 -15.94
C ALA A 126 4.05 4.08 -14.90
N ILE A 127 5.04 3.28 -15.26
CA ILE A 127 6.18 2.99 -14.39
C ILE A 127 7.36 3.79 -14.90
N THR A 128 7.71 4.86 -14.21
CA THR A 128 8.75 5.79 -14.64
C THR A 128 10.13 5.43 -14.11
N GLY A 129 10.22 4.45 -13.23
CA GLY A 129 11.48 4.03 -12.65
C GLY A 129 11.32 3.52 -11.23
N PRO A 130 12.41 3.35 -10.50
CA PRO A 130 12.37 2.99 -9.10
C PRO A 130 11.62 4.02 -8.26
N MET A 131 11.21 3.59 -7.07
CA MET A 131 10.56 4.48 -6.11
C MET A 131 11.47 5.66 -5.79
N ALA A 132 10.91 6.88 -5.83
CA ALA A 132 11.69 8.07 -5.51
C ALA A 132 12.21 8.02 -4.08
N PRO A 133 13.43 8.54 -3.80
CA PRO A 133 14.00 8.50 -2.45
C PRO A 133 13.10 9.13 -1.39
N GLY A 134 12.39 10.22 -1.74
CA GLY A 134 11.46 10.86 -0.81
C GLY A 134 10.25 10.02 -0.48
N VAL A 135 9.87 9.07 -1.34
CA VAL A 135 8.81 8.10 -1.08
C VAL A 135 9.39 6.92 -0.31
N ALA A 136 10.53 6.41 -0.75
CA ALA A 136 11.16 5.24 -0.13
C ALA A 136 11.47 5.45 1.34
N SER A 137 11.75 6.67 1.76
CA SER A 137 12.05 6.97 3.17
C SER A 137 10.87 6.69 4.11
N HIS A 138 9.65 6.55 3.57
CA HIS A 138 8.47 6.21 4.36
C HIS A 138 8.22 4.70 4.45
N VAL A 139 9.01 3.90 3.75
CA VAL A 139 8.92 2.44 3.81
C VAL A 139 9.85 1.94 4.91
N ALA A 140 9.26 1.38 5.95
CA ALA A 140 10.01 0.92 7.12
C ALA A 140 10.56 -0.49 6.95
N ALA A 141 9.87 -1.34 6.20
CA ALA A 141 10.26 -2.73 6.00
C ALA A 141 9.59 -3.32 4.77
N VAL A 142 10.21 -4.36 4.24
CA VAL A 142 9.69 -5.16 3.13
C VAL A 142 9.73 -6.63 3.54
N ALA A 143 8.62 -7.34 3.37
CA ALA A 143 8.51 -8.74 3.74
C ALA A 143 7.96 -9.54 2.55
N LEU A 144 8.80 -10.38 1.94
CA LEU A 144 8.44 -11.17 0.77
C LEU A 144 8.36 -12.64 1.16
N PHE A 145 7.25 -13.29 0.80
CA PHE A 145 7.00 -14.69 1.12
C PHE A 145 6.87 -15.49 -0.16
N GLY A 146 7.62 -16.58 -0.28
CA GLY A 146 7.51 -17.46 -1.42
C GLY A 146 7.78 -16.80 -2.76
N THR A 147 8.77 -15.92 -2.81
CA THR A 147 9.10 -15.19 -4.05
C THR A 147 9.45 -16.17 -5.16
N PRO A 148 8.85 -16.04 -6.35
CA PRO A 148 9.22 -16.88 -7.49
C PRO A 148 10.67 -16.66 -7.90
N SER A 149 11.31 -17.74 -8.33
CA SER A 149 12.70 -17.68 -8.82
C SER A 149 12.76 -17.29 -10.30
#